data_79b2e6cbd70641724d3175ab8c80bb05
#
_entry.id   79b2e6cbd70641724d3175ab8c80bb05
#
_cell.length_a   1.000
_cell.length_b   1.000
_cell.length_c   1.000
_cell.angle_alpha   90.00
_cell.angle_beta   90.00
_cell.angle_gamma   90.00
#
_symmetry.space_group_name_H-M   'P 1'
#
loop_
_entity.id
_entity.type
_entity.pdbx_description
1 polymer ?
#
loop_
_entity_poly.entity_id
_entity_poly.type
_entity_poly.pdbx_seq_one_letter_code
_entity_poly.pdbx_strand_id
1 'polypeptide(L)'
;ENEIKLLTNSFHNLQLIHCGKEIVNTGLDKLDTMESLKTLGIEVPWTVNADNETPYDFPCIMKPRFSSGSRSIFIIKSNAEAKFFSNKYPECVFQELIEPFEKEITCGLYRSKEGHIESIQFERLLVGGLTGWARVVKNKQVENLLNVIAKGWTLEGSINVQLRITKKGPMVFEINPRFSSTAYMRHKLGFTDVLWSLKEFFDEPIKLSSAEAGTV
;
A
#
# COMPACT_ATOMS: atom_id res chain seq x y z
N GLU A 1 9.44 -6.53 6.25
CA GLU A 1 9.43 -6.66 4.76
C GLU A 1 10.84 -6.97 4.26
N ASN A 2 11.88 -6.20 4.63
CA ASN A 2 13.29 -6.58 4.36
C ASN A 2 13.67 -7.91 5.00
N GLU A 3 13.02 -8.29 6.08
CA GLU A 3 13.15 -9.56 6.79
C GLU A 3 12.75 -10.76 5.93
N ILE A 4 11.81 -10.59 4.98
CA ILE A 4 11.41 -11.67 4.07
C ILE A 4 12.59 -12.12 3.22
N LYS A 5 13.40 -11.19 2.70
CA LYS A 5 14.62 -11.52 1.94
C LYS A 5 15.67 -12.24 2.81
N LEU A 6 15.82 -11.80 4.06
CA LEU A 6 16.73 -12.42 5.00
C LEU A 6 16.26 -13.83 5.38
N LEU A 7 14.97 -14.01 5.66
CA LEU A 7 14.41 -15.31 6.03
C LEU A 7 14.47 -16.31 4.89
N THR A 8 14.13 -15.92 3.65
CA THR A 8 14.20 -16.80 2.48
C THR A 8 15.63 -17.20 2.13
N ASN A 9 16.61 -16.34 2.40
CA ASN A 9 18.03 -16.66 2.14
C ASN A 9 18.66 -17.48 3.26
N SER A 10 18.17 -17.36 4.50
CA SER A 10 18.76 -18.02 5.70
C SER A 10 18.13 -19.37 6.03
N PHE A 11 16.91 -19.63 5.60
CA PHE A 11 16.13 -20.83 5.94
C PHE A 11 15.50 -21.45 4.70
N HIS A 12 16.23 -22.33 4.03
CA HIS A 12 15.78 -22.99 2.79
C HIS A 12 14.50 -23.83 2.93
N ASN A 13 14.16 -24.25 4.15
CA ASN A 13 12.97 -25.05 4.44
C ASN A 13 11.80 -24.24 5.04
N LEU A 14 11.94 -22.92 5.14
CA LEU A 14 10.87 -22.08 5.67
C LEU A 14 9.84 -21.77 4.59
N GLN A 15 8.60 -22.18 4.83
CA GLN A 15 7.47 -21.80 3.99
C GLN A 15 6.88 -20.49 4.53
N LEU A 16 6.81 -19.49 3.66
CA LEU A 16 6.31 -18.16 3.99
C LEU A 16 4.98 -17.89 3.28
N ILE A 17 4.01 -17.41 4.05
CA ILE A 17 2.77 -16.87 3.48
C ILE A 17 3.05 -15.43 3.06
N HIS A 18 3.01 -15.16 1.75
CA HIS A 18 3.24 -13.85 1.17
C HIS A 18 2.33 -13.61 -0.05
N CYS A 19 2.30 -12.39 -0.54
CA CYS A 19 1.41 -11.97 -1.64
C CYS A 19 1.97 -12.20 -3.06
N GLY A 20 2.94 -13.07 -3.20
CA GLY A 20 3.71 -13.27 -4.43
C GLY A 20 5.09 -12.60 -4.32
N LYS A 21 6.14 -13.30 -4.73
CA LYS A 21 7.54 -12.86 -4.55
C LYS A 21 7.86 -11.58 -5.33
N GLU A 22 7.34 -11.46 -6.55
CA GLU A 22 7.51 -10.28 -7.38
C GLU A 22 6.78 -9.06 -6.79
N ILE A 23 5.56 -9.27 -6.28
CA ILE A 23 4.76 -8.22 -5.64
C ILE A 23 5.46 -7.71 -4.36
N VAL A 24 6.07 -8.62 -3.59
CA VAL A 24 6.88 -8.21 -2.43
C VAL A 24 8.02 -7.29 -2.86
N ASN A 25 8.76 -7.64 -3.90
CA ASN A 25 9.87 -6.82 -4.38
C ASN A 25 9.39 -5.46 -4.90
N THR A 26 8.37 -5.44 -5.75
CA THR A 26 7.77 -4.21 -6.30
C THR A 26 7.21 -3.31 -5.18
N GLY A 27 6.46 -3.88 -4.24
CA GLY A 27 5.82 -3.12 -3.16
C GLY A 27 6.79 -2.60 -2.09
N LEU A 28 8.00 -3.17 -2.00
CA LEU A 28 9.06 -2.66 -1.11
C LEU A 28 9.68 -1.36 -1.63
N ASP A 29 9.69 -1.17 -2.94
CA ASP A 29 10.26 -0.02 -3.62
C ASP A 29 9.15 0.93 -4.09
N LYS A 30 9.15 2.16 -3.56
CA LYS A 30 8.12 3.15 -3.91
C LYS A 30 8.19 3.64 -5.36
N LEU A 31 9.37 3.65 -5.98
CA LEU A 31 9.49 3.97 -7.39
C LEU A 31 8.91 2.84 -8.24
N ASP A 32 9.34 1.61 -8.00
CA ASP A 32 8.88 0.43 -8.75
C ASP A 32 7.36 0.23 -8.57
N THR A 33 6.83 0.50 -7.36
CA THR A 33 5.39 0.49 -7.10
C THR A 33 4.65 1.46 -8.04
N MET A 34 5.08 2.72 -8.10
CA MET A 34 4.41 3.74 -8.94
C MET A 34 4.56 3.44 -10.44
N GLU A 35 5.72 3.02 -10.87
CA GLU A 35 5.96 2.58 -12.25
C GLU A 35 5.06 1.41 -12.64
N SER A 36 5.01 0.38 -11.80
CA SER A 36 4.18 -0.80 -12.05
C SER A 36 2.69 -0.44 -12.11
N LEU A 37 2.19 0.44 -11.24
CA LEU A 37 0.81 0.91 -11.31
C LEU A 37 0.50 1.70 -12.59
N LYS A 38 1.45 2.51 -13.08
CA LYS A 38 1.32 3.21 -14.36
C LYS A 38 1.17 2.23 -15.53
N THR A 39 1.91 1.12 -15.54
CA THR A 39 1.77 0.10 -16.62
C THR A 39 0.40 -0.54 -16.65
N LEU A 40 -0.34 -0.52 -15.54
CA LEU A 40 -1.73 -0.98 -15.45
C LEU A 40 -2.75 0.12 -15.84
N GLY A 41 -2.28 1.28 -16.26
CA GLY A 41 -3.14 2.42 -16.60
C GLY A 41 -3.73 3.13 -15.38
N ILE A 42 -3.16 2.91 -14.19
CA ILE A 42 -3.59 3.56 -12.95
C ILE A 42 -2.88 4.91 -12.81
N GLU A 43 -3.67 5.96 -12.57
CA GLU A 43 -3.11 7.28 -12.27
C GLU A 43 -2.50 7.27 -10.86
N VAL A 44 -1.23 7.69 -10.77
CA VAL A 44 -0.45 7.76 -9.53
C VAL A 44 0.21 9.13 -9.40
N PRO A 45 0.56 9.55 -8.17
CA PRO A 45 1.33 10.78 -8.00
C PRO A 45 2.68 10.67 -8.72
N TRP A 46 3.14 11.77 -9.35
CA TRP A 46 4.49 11.78 -9.85
C TRP A 46 5.48 11.44 -8.71
N THR A 47 6.43 10.60 -9.02
CA THR A 47 7.41 10.11 -8.05
C THR A 47 8.75 9.98 -8.76
N VAL A 48 9.80 10.57 -8.17
CA VAL A 48 11.14 10.58 -8.74
C VAL A 48 12.19 10.25 -7.69
N ASN A 49 13.34 9.76 -8.13
CA ASN A 49 14.45 9.41 -7.25
C ASN A 49 15.16 10.69 -6.76
N ALA A 50 15.15 10.92 -5.44
CA ALA A 50 15.73 12.10 -4.84
C ALA A 50 17.27 12.16 -4.92
N ASP A 51 17.94 11.04 -5.22
CA ASP A 51 19.40 11.00 -5.31
C ASP A 51 19.94 11.61 -6.61
N ASN A 52 19.12 11.62 -7.68
CA ASN A 52 19.57 12.06 -9.01
C ASN A 52 18.55 12.91 -9.79
N GLU A 53 17.36 13.15 -9.23
CA GLU A 53 16.30 13.92 -9.87
C GLU A 53 15.79 15.03 -8.95
N THR A 54 15.16 16.04 -9.55
CA THR A 54 14.52 17.15 -8.83
C THR A 54 13.00 17.00 -8.84
N PRO A 55 12.30 17.53 -7.82
CA PRO A 55 10.83 17.57 -7.83
C PRO A 55 10.27 18.30 -9.06
N TYR A 56 9.14 17.82 -9.57
CA TYR A 56 8.44 18.47 -10.68
C TYR A 56 7.65 19.71 -10.24
N ASP A 57 7.17 19.73 -8.98
CA ASP A 57 6.40 20.83 -8.42
C ASP A 57 6.55 20.92 -6.90
N PHE A 58 6.15 22.06 -6.31
CA PHE A 58 6.20 22.34 -4.89
C PHE A 58 4.83 22.85 -4.38
N PRO A 59 4.43 22.54 -3.12
CA PRO A 59 5.12 21.63 -2.19
C PRO A 59 5.03 20.16 -2.63
N CYS A 60 6.06 19.38 -2.29
CA CYS A 60 6.05 17.93 -2.48
C CYS A 60 6.46 17.19 -1.21
N ILE A 61 6.34 15.88 -1.21
CA ILE A 61 6.80 15.01 -0.12
C ILE A 61 8.14 14.41 -0.48
N MET A 62 9.06 14.38 0.49
CA MET A 62 10.25 13.54 0.45
C MET A 62 10.11 12.44 1.51
N LYS A 63 10.33 11.19 1.11
CA LYS A 63 10.22 10.01 1.99
C LYS A 63 11.22 8.93 1.58
N PRO A 64 11.65 8.04 2.51
CA PRO A 64 12.54 6.93 2.17
C PRO A 64 11.92 6.03 1.09
N ARG A 65 12.74 5.64 0.10
CA ARG A 65 12.36 4.76 -1.00
C ARG A 65 11.96 3.38 -0.49
N PHE A 66 12.75 2.82 0.43
CA PHE A 66 12.58 1.50 1.03
C PHE A 66 12.23 1.62 2.52
N SER A 67 10.98 1.84 2.87
CA SER A 67 10.56 1.90 4.29
C SER A 67 9.06 1.75 4.47
N SER A 68 8.66 1.40 5.70
CA SER A 68 7.27 1.41 6.16
C SER A 68 7.11 2.26 7.43
N GLY A 69 5.88 2.72 7.71
CA GLY A 69 5.53 3.32 9.00
C GLY A 69 5.78 4.82 9.14
N SER A 70 5.62 5.60 8.07
CA SER A 70 5.62 7.08 8.09
C SER A 70 6.82 7.75 8.79
N ARG A 71 7.97 7.08 8.84
CA ARG A 71 9.20 7.62 9.43
C ARG A 71 9.92 8.49 8.40
N SER A 72 10.44 9.64 8.86
CA SER A 72 11.26 10.56 8.03
C SER A 72 10.54 11.06 6.78
N ILE A 73 9.31 11.56 6.93
CA ILE A 73 8.56 12.23 5.87
C ILE A 73 8.77 13.73 6.02
N PHE A 74 9.19 14.39 4.94
CA PHE A 74 9.43 15.83 4.89
C PHE A 74 8.54 16.47 3.83
N ILE A 75 7.97 17.63 4.15
CA ILE A 75 7.32 18.51 3.15
C ILE A 75 8.39 19.44 2.62
N ILE A 76 8.66 19.36 1.33
CA ILE A 76 9.66 20.14 0.61
C ILE A 76 8.96 21.27 -0.13
N LYS A 77 9.40 22.52 0.08
CA LYS A 77 8.73 23.71 -0.43
C LYS A 77 9.54 24.44 -1.50
N SER A 78 10.79 24.05 -1.73
CA SER A 78 11.67 24.72 -2.70
C SER A 78 12.79 23.80 -3.19
N ASN A 79 13.41 24.18 -4.32
CA ASN A 79 14.61 23.50 -4.83
C ASN A 79 15.77 23.52 -3.83
N ALA A 80 15.92 24.59 -3.04
CA ALA A 80 16.97 24.68 -2.02
C ALA A 80 16.76 23.64 -0.92
N GLU A 81 15.51 23.50 -0.44
CA GLU A 81 15.15 22.43 0.52
C GLU A 81 15.33 21.04 -0.09
N ALA A 82 14.89 20.83 -1.33
CA ALA A 82 15.04 19.56 -2.02
C ALA A 82 16.52 19.12 -2.04
N LYS A 83 17.41 20.01 -2.48
CA LYS A 83 18.84 19.76 -2.51
C LYS A 83 19.44 19.51 -1.13
N PHE A 84 19.03 20.29 -0.12
CA PHE A 84 19.51 20.10 1.25
C PHE A 84 19.11 18.74 1.82
N PHE A 85 17.82 18.38 1.67
CA PHE A 85 17.30 17.15 2.26
C PHE A 85 17.78 15.91 1.49
N SER A 86 17.90 15.92 0.15
CA SER A 86 18.42 14.79 -0.61
C SER A 86 19.88 14.48 -0.27
N ASN A 87 20.72 15.52 -0.10
CA ASN A 87 22.09 15.33 0.34
C ASN A 87 22.21 14.75 1.76
N LYS A 88 21.24 15.07 2.63
CA LYS A 88 21.25 14.63 4.04
C LYS A 88 20.66 13.25 4.23
N TYR A 89 19.70 12.86 3.41
CA TYR A 89 18.94 11.61 3.51
C TYR A 89 18.94 10.91 2.14
N PRO A 90 19.93 10.07 1.86
CA PRO A 90 19.99 9.29 0.63
C PRO A 90 18.89 8.23 0.58
N GLU A 91 18.72 7.61 -0.57
CA GLU A 91 17.72 6.56 -0.83
C GLU A 91 16.28 7.00 -0.54
N CYS A 92 15.97 8.26 -0.87
CA CYS A 92 14.63 8.81 -0.78
C CYS A 92 13.99 9.01 -2.15
N VAL A 93 12.69 9.23 -2.14
CA VAL A 93 11.91 9.68 -3.31
C VAL A 93 11.28 11.02 -3.01
N PHE A 94 11.18 11.88 -4.04
CA PHE A 94 10.22 12.96 -4.06
C PHE A 94 8.91 12.47 -4.67
N GLN A 95 7.79 12.85 -4.08
CA GLN A 95 6.47 12.49 -4.58
C GLN A 95 5.51 13.67 -4.48
N GLU A 96 4.59 13.75 -5.43
CA GLU A 96 3.48 14.70 -5.42
C GLU A 96 2.74 14.71 -4.09
N LEU A 97 2.48 15.93 -3.60
CA LEU A 97 1.69 16.13 -2.40
C LEU A 97 0.20 16.03 -2.75
N ILE A 98 -0.41 14.89 -2.48
CA ILE A 98 -1.82 14.64 -2.80
C ILE A 98 -2.72 15.26 -1.73
N GLU A 99 -3.62 16.14 -2.15
CA GLU A 99 -4.67 16.73 -1.30
C GLU A 99 -6.03 16.09 -1.60
N PRO A 100 -6.98 16.10 -0.64
CA PRO A 100 -6.88 16.57 0.75
C PRO A 100 -6.23 15.52 1.68
N PHE A 101 -5.51 16.00 2.71
CA PHE A 101 -4.82 15.13 3.67
C PHE A 101 -5.76 14.34 4.58
N GLU A 102 -6.91 14.90 4.89
CA GLU A 102 -7.84 14.38 5.90
C GLU A 102 -8.65 13.16 5.42
N LYS A 103 -8.59 12.85 4.13
CA LYS A 103 -9.39 11.75 3.52
C LYS A 103 -8.50 10.63 3.00
N GLU A 104 -7.68 10.11 3.89
CA GLU A 104 -6.87 8.94 3.58
C GLU A 104 -7.72 7.67 3.71
N ILE A 105 -7.67 6.85 2.67
CA ILE A 105 -8.29 5.53 2.65
C ILE A 105 -7.19 4.46 2.68
N THR A 106 -7.29 3.53 3.62
CA THR A 106 -6.47 2.32 3.65
C THR A 106 -7.33 1.11 3.32
N CYS A 107 -6.87 0.29 2.39
CA CYS A 107 -7.62 -0.85 1.91
C CYS A 107 -6.88 -2.15 2.21
N GLY A 108 -7.59 -3.13 2.74
CA GLY A 108 -7.20 -4.52 2.63
C GLY A 108 -7.66 -5.05 1.27
N LEU A 109 -6.77 -5.67 0.53
CA LEU A 109 -7.06 -6.29 -0.75
C LEU A 109 -6.57 -7.72 -0.70
N TYR A 110 -7.43 -8.67 -0.98
CA TYR A 110 -7.15 -10.09 -0.99
C TYR A 110 -7.56 -10.72 -2.33
N ARG A 111 -6.72 -11.59 -2.86
CA ARG A 111 -7.07 -12.45 -3.98
C ARG A 111 -6.73 -13.89 -3.64
N SER A 112 -7.73 -14.78 -3.77
CA SER A 112 -7.57 -16.21 -3.52
C SER A 112 -6.77 -16.90 -4.63
N LYS A 113 -6.27 -18.10 -4.35
CA LYS A 113 -5.65 -19.00 -5.36
C LYS A 113 -6.58 -19.25 -6.58
N GLU A 114 -7.89 -19.29 -6.35
CA GLU A 114 -8.91 -19.46 -7.40
C GLU A 114 -9.20 -18.16 -8.17
N GLY A 115 -8.61 -17.04 -7.77
CA GLY A 115 -8.77 -15.74 -8.43
C GLY A 115 -9.93 -14.88 -7.93
N HIS A 116 -10.66 -15.30 -6.89
CA HIS A 116 -11.70 -14.48 -6.27
C HIS A 116 -11.05 -13.30 -5.54
N ILE A 117 -11.62 -12.12 -5.70
CA ILE A 117 -11.08 -10.88 -5.12
C ILE A 117 -12.07 -10.32 -4.12
N GLU A 118 -11.56 -9.94 -2.95
CA GLU A 118 -12.33 -9.23 -1.93
C GLU A 118 -11.51 -8.05 -1.39
N SER A 119 -12.19 -6.97 -0.98
CA SER A 119 -11.54 -5.81 -0.41
C SER A 119 -12.36 -5.16 0.68
N ILE A 120 -11.68 -4.53 1.64
CA ILE A 120 -12.29 -3.67 2.65
C ILE A 120 -11.61 -2.29 2.60
N GLN A 121 -12.42 -1.24 2.64
CA GLN A 121 -11.95 0.14 2.55
C GLN A 121 -12.22 0.86 3.88
N PHE A 122 -11.20 1.45 4.47
CA PHE A 122 -11.30 2.27 5.68
C PHE A 122 -10.91 3.72 5.38
N GLU A 123 -11.84 4.65 5.60
CA GLU A 123 -11.45 6.03 5.89
C GLU A 123 -10.85 6.06 7.29
N ARG A 124 -9.65 6.63 7.46
CA ARG A 124 -8.92 6.58 8.73
C ARG A 124 -8.34 7.91 9.16
N LEU A 125 -8.15 8.03 10.47
CA LEU A 125 -7.33 9.06 11.09
C LEU A 125 -6.10 8.43 11.73
N LEU A 126 -4.95 9.04 11.48
CA LEU A 126 -3.68 8.58 12.03
C LEU A 126 -3.39 9.27 13.36
N VAL A 127 -2.97 8.50 14.35
CA VAL A 127 -2.44 8.97 15.63
C VAL A 127 -1.05 8.36 15.80
N GLY A 128 -0.02 9.20 15.85
CA GLY A 128 1.37 8.72 15.96
C GLY A 128 1.82 7.81 14.79
N GLY A 129 1.27 7.98 13.59
CA GLY A 129 1.58 7.16 12.41
C GLY A 129 0.84 5.82 12.33
N LEU A 130 0.00 5.52 13.32
CA LEU A 130 -0.86 4.33 13.35
C LEU A 130 -2.33 4.72 13.16
N THR A 131 -3.17 3.77 12.75
CA THR A 131 -4.62 3.99 12.65
C THR A 131 -5.20 4.08 14.06
N GLY A 132 -5.59 5.30 14.48
CA GLY A 132 -6.25 5.56 15.76
C GLY A 132 -7.77 5.47 15.68
N TRP A 133 -8.34 5.75 14.53
CA TRP A 133 -9.77 5.63 14.22
C TRP A 133 -9.97 5.24 12.76
N ALA A 134 -10.98 4.41 12.49
CA ALA A 134 -11.32 4.01 11.14
C ALA A 134 -12.82 3.74 10.99
N ARG A 135 -13.37 4.03 9.83
CA ARG A 135 -14.75 3.74 9.45
C ARG A 135 -14.76 3.00 8.10
N VAL A 136 -15.54 1.94 8.01
CA VAL A 136 -15.75 1.24 6.73
C VAL A 136 -16.47 2.15 5.76
N VAL A 137 -15.90 2.32 4.59
CA VAL A 137 -16.51 3.05 3.47
C VAL A 137 -16.64 2.13 2.26
N LYS A 138 -17.58 2.45 1.37
CA LYS A 138 -17.71 1.77 0.07
C LYS A 138 -17.65 2.83 -1.03
N ASN A 139 -16.55 2.82 -1.77
CA ASN A 139 -16.37 3.65 -2.95
C ASN A 139 -16.14 2.75 -4.17
N LYS A 140 -17.04 2.81 -5.12
CA LYS A 140 -16.99 1.94 -6.32
C LYS A 140 -15.77 2.20 -7.20
N GLN A 141 -15.30 3.44 -7.28
CA GLN A 141 -14.08 3.76 -8.04
C GLN A 141 -12.85 3.12 -7.39
N VAL A 142 -12.77 3.16 -6.04
CA VAL A 142 -11.71 2.47 -5.30
C VAL A 142 -11.79 0.97 -5.50
N GLU A 143 -12.97 0.36 -5.40
CA GLU A 143 -13.18 -1.06 -5.64
C GLU A 143 -12.71 -1.48 -7.04
N ASN A 144 -13.07 -0.72 -8.08
CA ASN A 144 -12.64 -0.97 -9.45
C ASN A 144 -11.11 -0.88 -9.58
N LEU A 145 -10.48 0.14 -8.98
CA LEU A 145 -9.04 0.31 -8.96
C LEU A 145 -8.33 -0.86 -8.27
N LEU A 146 -8.84 -1.30 -7.11
CA LEU A 146 -8.30 -2.46 -6.39
C LEU A 146 -8.40 -3.75 -7.22
N ASN A 147 -9.50 -3.94 -7.95
CA ASN A 147 -9.67 -5.07 -8.86
C ASN A 147 -8.64 -5.05 -10.01
N VAL A 148 -8.33 -3.86 -10.55
CA VAL A 148 -7.29 -3.71 -11.59
C VAL A 148 -5.92 -4.11 -11.02
N ILE A 149 -5.58 -3.64 -9.82
CA ILE A 149 -4.32 -4.00 -9.14
C ILE A 149 -4.24 -5.51 -8.92
N ALA A 150 -5.27 -6.11 -8.30
CA ALA A 150 -5.26 -7.53 -7.97
C ALA A 150 -5.10 -8.44 -9.19
N LYS A 151 -5.76 -8.08 -10.30
CA LYS A 151 -5.66 -8.83 -11.57
C LYS A 151 -4.35 -8.57 -12.29
N GLY A 152 -3.95 -7.30 -12.41
CA GLY A 152 -2.75 -6.89 -13.15
C GLY A 152 -1.46 -7.40 -12.51
N TRP A 153 -1.40 -7.44 -11.19
CA TRP A 153 -0.28 -8.00 -10.45
C TRP A 153 -0.37 -9.52 -10.25
N THR A 154 -1.46 -10.16 -10.68
CA THR A 154 -1.73 -11.56 -10.34
C THR A 154 -1.53 -11.83 -8.85
N LEU A 155 -2.14 -10.95 -8.03
CA LEU A 155 -2.00 -10.98 -6.58
C LEU A 155 -2.32 -12.37 -6.02
N GLU A 156 -1.51 -12.82 -5.06
CA GLU A 156 -1.75 -14.02 -4.26
C GLU A 156 -1.84 -13.61 -2.78
N GLY A 157 -2.96 -13.91 -2.11
CA GLY A 157 -3.17 -13.51 -0.71
C GLY A 157 -3.44 -12.02 -0.54
N SER A 158 -2.84 -11.37 0.46
CA SER A 158 -3.22 -10.03 0.95
C SER A 158 -2.14 -8.97 0.79
N ILE A 159 -2.58 -7.78 0.36
CA ILE A 159 -1.79 -6.54 0.42
C ILE A 159 -2.58 -5.42 1.08
N ASN A 160 -1.88 -4.36 1.45
CA ASN A 160 -2.50 -3.13 1.95
C ASN A 160 -2.23 -1.98 0.98
N VAL A 161 -3.30 -1.39 0.45
CA VAL A 161 -3.25 -0.25 -0.48
C VAL A 161 -3.65 1.02 0.25
N GLN A 162 -2.87 2.09 0.09
CA GLN A 162 -3.15 3.41 0.65
C GLN A 162 -3.36 4.42 -0.47
N LEU A 163 -4.45 5.16 -0.38
CA LEU A 163 -4.86 6.09 -1.41
C LEU A 163 -5.58 7.30 -0.83
N ARG A 164 -5.75 8.33 -1.64
CA ARG A 164 -6.63 9.49 -1.37
C ARG A 164 -7.61 9.69 -2.50
N ILE A 165 -8.77 10.23 -2.14
CA ILE A 165 -9.77 10.63 -3.14
C ILE A 165 -9.48 12.07 -3.55
N THR A 166 -9.00 12.24 -4.76
CA THR A 166 -8.71 13.54 -5.37
C THR A 166 -9.87 13.99 -6.26
N LYS A 167 -9.76 15.20 -6.82
CA LYS A 167 -10.72 15.69 -7.84
C LYS A 167 -10.71 14.82 -9.13
N LYS A 168 -9.61 14.12 -9.39
CA LYS A 168 -9.44 13.21 -10.54
C LYS A 168 -9.89 11.77 -10.24
N GLY A 169 -10.20 11.46 -8.99
CA GLY A 169 -10.56 10.12 -8.52
C GLY A 169 -9.60 9.56 -7.49
N PRO A 170 -9.65 8.27 -7.19
CA PRO A 170 -8.76 7.61 -6.25
C PRO A 170 -7.33 7.57 -6.78
N MET A 171 -6.37 8.01 -5.98
CA MET A 171 -4.95 8.07 -6.31
C MET A 171 -4.13 7.30 -5.28
N VAL A 172 -3.50 6.21 -5.70
CA VAL A 172 -2.67 5.35 -4.84
C VAL A 172 -1.30 6.00 -4.64
N PHE A 173 -0.87 6.13 -3.40
CA PHE A 173 0.44 6.69 -3.06
C PHE A 173 1.38 5.73 -2.33
N GLU A 174 0.85 4.58 -1.87
CA GLU A 174 1.64 3.54 -1.21
C GLU A 174 0.93 2.19 -1.28
N ILE A 175 1.69 1.13 -1.54
CA ILE A 175 1.26 -0.26 -1.37
C ILE A 175 2.24 -0.94 -0.41
N ASN A 176 1.69 -1.63 0.58
CA ASN A 176 2.47 -2.47 1.48
C ASN A 176 2.17 -3.94 1.16
N PRO A 177 3.17 -4.72 0.69
CA PRO A 177 2.98 -6.09 0.23
C PRO A 177 2.89 -7.08 1.42
N ARG A 178 2.00 -6.80 2.33
CA ARG A 178 1.80 -7.54 3.59
C ARG A 178 0.45 -7.23 4.23
N PHE A 179 0.09 -7.99 5.26
CA PHE A 179 -0.97 -7.62 6.19
C PHE A 179 -0.69 -6.26 6.83
N SER A 180 -1.72 -5.48 7.10
CA SER A 180 -1.56 -4.15 7.68
C SER A 180 -1.80 -4.14 9.20
N SER A 181 -1.47 -3.00 9.83
CA SER A 181 -1.82 -2.75 11.24
C SER A 181 -3.34 -2.80 11.51
N THR A 182 -4.17 -2.71 10.47
CA THR A 182 -5.63 -2.82 10.58
C THR A 182 -6.14 -4.27 10.47
N ALA A 183 -5.27 -5.27 10.39
CA ALA A 183 -5.68 -6.68 10.21
C ALA A 183 -6.66 -7.16 11.29
N TYR A 184 -6.45 -6.79 12.56
CA TYR A 184 -7.36 -7.13 13.63
C TYR A 184 -8.73 -6.45 13.49
N MET A 185 -8.76 -5.17 13.12
CA MET A 185 -10.01 -4.44 12.86
C MET A 185 -10.79 -5.12 11.72
N ARG A 186 -10.10 -5.41 10.61
CA ARG A 186 -10.66 -6.11 9.44
C ARG A 186 -11.24 -7.47 9.83
N HIS A 187 -10.50 -8.23 10.61
CA HIS A 187 -10.93 -9.54 11.10
C HIS A 187 -12.25 -9.45 11.88
N LYS A 188 -12.37 -8.50 12.81
CA LYS A 188 -13.60 -8.26 13.59
C LYS A 188 -14.81 -7.88 12.72
N LEU A 189 -14.57 -7.33 11.54
CA LEU A 189 -15.58 -6.90 10.58
C LEU A 189 -15.83 -7.94 9.47
N GLY A 190 -15.29 -9.16 9.60
CA GLY A 190 -15.52 -10.26 8.68
C GLY A 190 -14.53 -10.36 7.52
N PHE A 191 -13.68 -9.35 7.28
CA PHE A 191 -12.58 -9.44 6.31
C PHE A 191 -11.38 -10.13 6.96
N THR A 192 -11.35 -11.46 6.88
CA THR A 192 -10.43 -12.31 7.64
C THR A 192 -9.23 -12.77 6.80
N ASP A 193 -8.57 -11.83 6.12
CA ASP A 193 -7.50 -12.09 5.16
C ASP A 193 -6.33 -12.92 5.71
N VAL A 194 -5.97 -12.77 6.98
CA VAL A 194 -4.96 -13.61 7.63
C VAL A 194 -5.44 -15.06 7.72
N LEU A 195 -6.69 -15.27 8.14
CA LEU A 195 -7.28 -16.61 8.25
C LEU A 195 -7.46 -17.26 6.87
N TRP A 196 -7.88 -16.47 5.85
CA TRP A 196 -7.99 -16.99 4.49
C TRP A 196 -6.64 -17.46 3.95
N SER A 197 -5.58 -16.65 4.16
CA SER A 197 -4.21 -17.01 3.75
C SER A 197 -3.70 -18.26 4.45
N LEU A 198 -3.99 -18.43 5.76
CA LEU A 198 -3.64 -19.65 6.49
C LEU A 198 -4.40 -20.85 5.96
N LYS A 199 -5.70 -20.75 5.74
CA LYS A 199 -6.53 -21.85 5.20
C LYS A 199 -6.05 -22.26 3.80
N GLU A 200 -5.82 -21.31 2.90
CA GLU A 200 -5.28 -21.62 1.58
C GLU A 200 -3.87 -22.23 1.64
N PHE A 201 -3.08 -21.85 2.61
CA PHE A 201 -1.76 -22.46 2.83
C PHE A 201 -1.86 -23.95 3.20
N PHE A 202 -2.91 -24.33 3.94
CA PHE A 202 -3.21 -25.72 4.31
C PHE A 202 -4.21 -26.41 3.36
N ASP A 203 -4.48 -25.81 2.19
CA ASP A 203 -5.45 -26.30 1.21
C ASP A 203 -6.87 -26.51 1.78
N GLU A 204 -7.25 -25.69 2.77
CA GLU A 204 -8.60 -25.66 3.32
C GLU A 204 -9.50 -24.69 2.53
N PRO A 205 -10.82 -24.99 2.42
CA PRO A 205 -11.74 -24.09 1.74
C PRO A 205 -11.93 -22.78 2.47
N ILE A 206 -12.02 -21.68 1.70
CA ILE A 206 -12.30 -20.35 2.22
C ILE A 206 -13.65 -19.83 1.72
N LYS A 207 -14.25 -18.93 2.52
CA LYS A 207 -15.41 -18.15 2.13
C LYS A 207 -15.06 -16.68 2.34
N LEU A 208 -14.94 -15.96 1.24
CA LEU A 208 -14.66 -14.53 1.28
C LEU A 208 -15.87 -13.74 1.76
N SER A 209 -15.63 -12.68 2.52
CA SER A 209 -16.66 -11.77 3.01
C SER A 209 -16.04 -10.42 3.38
N SER A 210 -16.84 -9.37 3.33
CA SER A 210 -16.46 -8.04 3.78
C SER A 210 -17.57 -7.37 4.59
N ALA A 211 -17.20 -6.33 5.34
CA ALA A 211 -18.11 -5.55 6.15
C ALA A 211 -19.00 -4.62 5.32
N GLU A 212 -20.16 -4.28 5.87
CA GLU A 212 -21.02 -3.24 5.33
C GLU A 212 -20.46 -1.84 5.61
N ALA A 213 -20.79 -0.87 4.74
CA ALA A 213 -20.40 0.52 4.94
C ALA A 213 -21.03 1.11 6.21
N GLY A 214 -20.30 2.02 6.87
CA GLY A 214 -20.73 2.68 8.09
C GLY A 214 -20.38 1.96 9.38
N THR A 215 -19.87 0.74 9.31
CA THR A 215 -19.35 0.04 10.52
C THR A 215 -18.07 0.72 11.01
N VAL A 216 -17.97 0.93 12.33
CA VAL A 216 -16.86 1.66 13.02
C VAL A 216 -16.18 0.74 14.01
#